data_1e71012831c5fc1deb85fd54a32ee8f4
#
_entry.id   1e71012831c5fc1deb85fd54a32ee8f4
#
_cell.length_a   1.000
_cell.length_b   1.000
_cell.length_c   1.000
_cell.angle_alpha   90.00
_cell.angle_beta   90.00
_cell.angle_gamma   90.00
#
_symmetry.space_group_name_H-M   'P 1'
#
loop_
_entity.id
_entity.type
_entity.pdbx_description
1 polymer ?
#
loop_
_entity_poly.entity_id
_entity_poly.type
_entity_poly.pdbx_seq_one_letter_code
_entity_poly.pdbx_strand_id
1 'polypeptide(L)'
;MTFSWSGADGWVRLQATLDAMFAHVEDLLVDEIDPRAAAVLDVGCGTGATTLAIARKLGPHARCVGVDISEQMIALARRRARDAPVEFVVADAGRHAFDPGAFDVIASRFGVMFFEQPERASANLRAATRGGGTLRAVVWRRPEETPFMTAAEQAADGLLTLPPRSTQGPGQFAFADRGRVLDVLAAAGWSDASLTAVDVDCAFPAADLDAYVGTMGPVGRALTEHDEATRARVVEHVRPAFDRFRHGDEVRFTAACWLVSAVG
;
A
#
# COMPACT_ATOMS: atom_id res chain seq x y z
N MET A 1 18.84 7.49 -11.32
CA MET A 1 17.57 8.26 -11.20
C MET A 1 16.89 7.77 -9.92
N THR A 2 16.58 8.66 -9.01
CA THR A 2 15.86 8.30 -7.80
C THR A 2 14.39 8.17 -8.17
N PHE A 3 13.77 7.02 -7.91
CA PHE A 3 12.33 6.83 -8.09
C PHE A 3 11.59 7.88 -7.27
N SER A 4 10.91 8.83 -7.93
CA SER A 4 10.02 9.77 -7.26
C SER A 4 8.60 9.25 -7.43
N TRP A 5 7.94 8.94 -6.34
CA TRP A 5 6.56 8.49 -6.39
C TRP A 5 5.61 9.66 -6.65
N SER A 6 5.25 9.84 -7.93
CA SER A 6 4.37 10.93 -8.38
C SER A 6 2.92 10.84 -7.87
N GLY A 7 2.58 9.84 -7.06
CA GLY A 7 1.25 9.65 -6.47
C GLY A 7 1.05 10.20 -5.06
N ALA A 8 2.09 10.74 -4.42
CA ALA A 8 2.05 11.15 -3.02
C ALA A 8 0.97 12.20 -2.72
N ASP A 9 0.80 13.19 -3.59
CA ASP A 9 -0.20 14.26 -3.42
C ASP A 9 -1.62 13.72 -3.33
N GLY A 10 -1.96 12.72 -4.14
CA GLY A 10 -3.26 12.06 -4.11
C GLY A 10 -3.54 11.35 -2.79
N TRP A 11 -2.55 10.63 -2.27
CA TRP A 11 -2.65 9.95 -0.99
C TRP A 11 -2.79 10.93 0.19
N VAL A 12 -2.10 12.06 0.14
CA VAL A 12 -2.22 13.10 1.16
C VAL A 12 -3.60 13.78 1.11
N ARG A 13 -4.08 14.12 -0.11
CA ARG A 13 -5.38 14.77 -0.31
C ARG A 13 -6.56 13.89 0.11
N LEU A 14 -6.50 12.61 -0.24
CA LEU A 14 -7.57 11.64 -0.01
C LEU A 14 -7.31 10.74 1.21
N GLN A 15 -6.47 11.18 2.14
CA GLN A 15 -6.04 10.36 3.26
C GLN A 15 -7.22 9.74 4.02
N ALA A 16 -8.23 10.53 4.37
CA ALA A 16 -9.39 10.04 5.12
C ALA A 16 -10.22 9.02 4.32
N THR A 17 -10.44 9.28 3.02
CA THR A 17 -11.12 8.36 2.11
C THR A 17 -10.37 7.05 1.95
N LEU A 18 -9.04 7.11 1.80
CA LEU A 18 -8.20 5.92 1.64
C LEU A 18 -8.06 5.13 2.94
N ASP A 19 -8.04 5.79 4.09
CA ASP A 19 -8.09 5.13 5.39
C ASP A 19 -9.41 4.36 5.55
N ALA A 20 -10.55 4.99 5.24
CA ALA A 20 -11.85 4.32 5.26
C ALA A 20 -11.90 3.16 4.27
N MET A 21 -11.47 3.38 3.03
CA MET A 21 -11.43 2.37 1.96
C MET A 21 -10.69 1.10 2.37
N PHE A 22 -9.56 1.24 3.04
CA PHE A 22 -8.67 0.12 3.38
C PHE A 22 -8.67 -0.26 4.87
N ALA A 23 -9.69 0.16 5.63
CA ALA A 23 -9.77 -0.12 7.06
C ALA A 23 -9.71 -1.62 7.36
N HIS A 24 -10.50 -2.45 6.66
CA HIS A 24 -10.49 -3.89 6.89
C HIS A 24 -9.19 -4.57 6.41
N VAL A 25 -8.51 -4.01 5.40
CA VAL A 25 -7.16 -4.48 5.00
C VAL A 25 -6.13 -4.14 6.08
N GLU A 26 -6.27 -2.98 6.72
CA GLU A 26 -5.45 -2.60 7.87
C GLU A 26 -5.68 -3.54 9.04
N ASP A 27 -6.95 -3.78 9.41
CA ASP A 27 -7.32 -4.69 10.49
C ASP A 27 -6.76 -6.10 10.25
N LEU A 28 -6.92 -6.64 9.03
CA LEU A 28 -6.36 -7.93 8.64
C LEU A 28 -4.84 -8.00 8.91
N LEU A 29 -4.09 -6.99 8.46
CA LEU A 29 -2.63 -6.97 8.66
C LEU A 29 -2.27 -6.80 10.14
N VAL A 30 -2.96 -5.92 10.85
CA VAL A 30 -2.72 -5.67 12.28
C VAL A 30 -2.98 -6.93 13.10
N ASP A 31 -3.99 -7.73 12.75
CA ASP A 31 -4.31 -8.99 13.44
C ASP A 31 -3.19 -10.02 13.34
N GLU A 32 -2.43 -10.03 12.23
CA GLU A 32 -1.27 -10.90 12.02
C GLU A 32 -0.02 -10.51 12.85
N ILE A 33 -0.01 -9.35 13.49
CA ILE A 33 1.12 -8.92 14.32
C ILE A 33 1.03 -9.58 15.70
N ASP A 34 2.08 -10.34 16.08
CA ASP A 34 2.17 -10.94 17.41
C ASP A 34 2.07 -9.85 18.49
N PRO A 35 1.10 -9.94 19.42
CA PRO A 35 0.93 -8.92 20.47
C PRO A 35 2.13 -8.81 21.41
N ARG A 36 3.08 -9.75 21.35
CA ARG A 36 4.34 -9.71 22.11
C ARG A 36 5.48 -9.05 21.37
N ALA A 37 5.29 -8.60 20.12
CA ALA A 37 6.31 -7.93 19.37
C ALA A 37 6.74 -6.64 20.08
N ALA A 38 8.05 -6.49 20.28
CA ALA A 38 8.64 -5.33 20.93
C ALA A 38 9.13 -4.26 19.94
N ALA A 39 9.39 -4.66 18.69
CA ALA A 39 9.84 -3.76 17.64
C ALA A 39 9.25 -4.12 16.28
N VAL A 40 8.56 -3.18 15.63
CA VAL A 40 7.92 -3.36 14.32
C VAL A 40 8.37 -2.28 13.36
N LEU A 41 8.72 -2.67 12.13
CA LEU A 41 8.96 -1.78 11.00
C LEU A 41 7.80 -1.90 10.01
N ASP A 42 7.08 -0.80 9.78
CA ASP A 42 6.03 -0.68 8.75
C ASP A 42 6.63 -0.08 7.48
N VAL A 43 6.72 -0.88 6.42
CA VAL A 43 7.38 -0.54 5.15
C VAL A 43 6.39 0.01 4.14
N GLY A 44 6.68 1.21 3.63
CA GLY A 44 5.73 1.97 2.80
C GLY A 44 4.54 2.45 3.63
N CYS A 45 4.82 3.00 4.80
CA CYS A 45 3.81 3.38 5.79
C CYS A 45 2.88 4.51 5.34
N GLY A 46 3.22 5.21 4.26
CA GLY A 46 2.43 6.29 3.72
C GLY A 46 2.10 7.37 4.75
N THR A 47 0.81 7.65 4.92
CA THR A 47 0.30 8.64 5.89
C THR A 47 0.19 8.09 7.33
N GLY A 48 0.73 6.90 7.60
CA GLY A 48 0.94 6.35 8.94
C GLY A 48 -0.24 5.57 9.55
N ALA A 49 -1.31 5.30 8.80
CA ALA A 49 -2.50 4.62 9.34
C ALA A 49 -2.12 3.28 9.99
N THR A 50 -1.48 2.39 9.24
CA THR A 50 -1.07 1.05 9.69
C THR A 50 -0.07 1.11 10.85
N THR A 51 0.95 1.98 10.77
CA THR A 51 1.92 2.17 11.87
C THR A 51 1.22 2.55 13.17
N LEU A 52 0.27 3.50 13.11
CA LEU A 52 -0.51 3.94 14.27
C LEU A 52 -1.45 2.85 14.80
N ALA A 53 -2.04 2.03 13.93
CA ALA A 53 -2.89 0.92 14.33
C ALA A 53 -2.08 -0.18 15.03
N ILE A 54 -0.90 -0.52 14.51
CA ILE A 54 0.04 -1.45 15.13
C ILE A 54 0.48 -0.93 16.52
N ALA A 55 0.83 0.35 16.63
CA ALA A 55 1.24 0.94 17.90
C ALA A 55 0.11 0.92 18.94
N ARG A 56 -1.14 1.15 18.52
CA ARG A 56 -2.31 1.01 19.42
C ARG A 56 -2.49 -0.42 19.92
N LYS A 57 -2.30 -1.42 19.05
CA LYS A 57 -2.40 -2.84 19.42
C LYS A 57 -1.32 -3.25 20.40
N LEU A 58 -0.07 -2.85 20.16
CA LEU A 58 1.08 -3.29 20.94
C LEU A 58 1.29 -2.48 22.23
N GLY A 59 0.75 -1.27 22.30
CA GLY A 59 0.90 -0.37 23.45
C GLY A 59 2.25 0.34 23.55
N PRO A 60 2.50 1.09 24.64
CA PRO A 60 3.60 2.05 24.73
C PRO A 60 4.99 1.42 24.88
N HIS A 61 5.08 0.11 25.08
CA HIS A 61 6.36 -0.59 25.27
C HIS A 61 6.97 -1.07 23.96
N ALA A 62 6.19 -1.07 22.87
CA ALA A 62 6.66 -1.49 21.56
C ALA A 62 7.22 -0.30 20.78
N ARG A 63 8.37 -0.50 20.16
CA ARG A 63 8.93 0.45 19.19
C ARG A 63 8.29 0.22 17.83
N CYS A 64 7.48 1.17 17.37
CA CYS A 64 6.87 1.13 16.05
C CYS A 64 7.51 2.20 15.16
N VAL A 65 8.09 1.78 14.04
CA VAL A 65 8.76 2.64 13.06
C VAL A 65 8.04 2.51 11.73
N GLY A 66 7.56 3.63 11.16
CA GLY A 66 7.07 3.70 9.81
C GLY A 66 8.12 4.29 8.87
N VAL A 67 8.40 3.64 7.75
CA VAL A 67 9.31 4.15 6.72
C VAL A 67 8.59 4.32 5.40
N ASP A 68 8.79 5.47 4.77
CA ASP A 68 8.29 5.77 3.42
C ASP A 68 9.27 6.68 2.68
N ILE A 69 9.32 6.56 1.35
CA ILE A 69 10.18 7.40 0.52
C ILE A 69 9.62 8.82 0.34
N SER A 70 8.32 9.01 0.56
CA SER A 70 7.63 10.28 0.37
C SER A 70 7.72 11.18 1.60
N GLU A 71 8.46 12.29 1.47
CA GLU A 71 8.54 13.30 2.52
C GLU A 71 7.17 13.89 2.88
N GLN A 72 6.29 14.10 1.89
CA GLN A 72 4.96 14.67 2.11
C GLN A 72 4.07 13.73 2.93
N MET A 73 4.11 12.42 2.64
CA MET A 73 3.36 11.44 3.39
C MET A 73 3.87 11.32 4.83
N ILE A 74 5.19 11.26 5.02
CA ILE A 74 5.81 11.22 6.35
C ILE A 74 5.50 12.50 7.15
N ALA A 75 5.49 13.67 6.50
CA ALA A 75 5.10 14.90 7.18
C ALA A 75 3.64 14.84 7.69
N LEU A 76 2.72 14.24 6.92
CA LEU A 76 1.35 14.01 7.38
C LEU A 76 1.30 12.95 8.48
N ALA A 77 2.01 11.83 8.33
CA ALA A 77 2.08 10.77 9.32
C ALA A 77 2.54 11.30 10.70
N ARG A 78 3.59 12.13 10.72
CA ARG A 78 4.08 12.80 11.94
C ARG A 78 3.03 13.70 12.57
N ARG A 79 2.27 14.46 11.77
CA ARG A 79 1.17 15.30 12.31
C ARG A 79 0.05 14.46 12.90
N ARG A 80 -0.25 13.29 12.32
CA ARG A 80 -1.28 12.37 12.81
C ARG A 80 -0.86 11.64 14.09
N ALA A 81 0.43 11.36 14.23
CA ALA A 81 0.96 10.66 15.40
C ALA A 81 0.80 11.43 16.71
N ARG A 82 0.87 12.77 16.67
CA ARG A 82 0.84 13.63 17.87
C ARG A 82 1.76 13.08 18.96
N ASP A 83 1.15 12.58 20.06
CA ASP A 83 1.87 12.05 21.22
C ASP A 83 2.02 10.51 21.20
N ALA A 84 1.67 9.85 20.08
CA ALA A 84 1.85 8.40 19.95
C ALA A 84 3.36 8.05 19.92
N PRO A 85 3.78 6.99 20.62
CA PRO A 85 5.19 6.58 20.69
C PRO A 85 5.61 5.85 19.40
N VAL A 86 5.57 6.55 18.27
CA VAL A 86 5.95 6.05 16.95
C VAL A 86 6.99 6.93 16.31
N GLU A 87 7.86 6.33 15.51
CA GLU A 87 8.86 7.02 14.72
C GLU A 87 8.48 6.94 13.24
N PHE A 88 8.66 8.05 12.49
CA PHE A 88 8.48 8.08 11.04
C PHE A 88 9.75 8.55 10.34
N VAL A 89 10.25 7.75 9.40
CA VAL A 89 11.52 7.95 8.69
C VAL A 89 11.26 8.15 7.21
N VAL A 90 11.83 9.22 6.64
CA VAL A 90 11.87 9.40 5.17
C VAL A 90 13.07 8.63 4.65
N ALA A 91 12.84 7.50 3.99
CA ALA A 91 13.91 6.69 3.40
C ALA A 91 13.37 5.69 2.37
N ASP A 92 14.25 5.29 1.44
CA ASP A 92 14.02 4.10 0.61
C ASP A 92 14.35 2.85 1.45
N ALA A 93 13.33 2.13 1.89
CA ALA A 93 13.48 0.94 2.73
C ALA A 93 14.31 -0.17 2.06
N GLY A 94 14.39 -0.18 0.73
CA GLY A 94 15.23 -1.14 -0.01
C GLY A 94 16.73 -0.86 0.07
N ARG A 95 17.12 0.33 0.55
CA ARG A 95 18.52 0.79 0.59
C ARG A 95 18.94 1.38 1.92
N HIS A 96 17.99 1.73 2.77
CA HIS A 96 18.26 2.32 4.09
C HIS A 96 19.04 1.33 4.97
N ALA A 97 20.06 1.84 5.63
CA ALA A 97 20.87 1.04 6.56
C ALA A 97 20.13 0.91 7.89
N PHE A 98 19.30 -0.11 8.02
CA PHE A 98 18.71 -0.49 9.30
C PHE A 98 19.75 -1.22 10.15
N ASP A 99 19.65 -1.09 11.47
CA ASP A 99 20.45 -1.91 12.38
C ASP A 99 20.07 -3.40 12.20
N PRO A 100 21.05 -4.31 12.06
CA PRO A 100 20.77 -5.73 11.91
C PRO A 100 20.01 -6.30 13.10
N GLY A 101 18.97 -7.10 12.83
CA GLY A 101 18.17 -7.76 13.86
C GLY A 101 17.35 -6.82 14.74
N ALA A 102 17.10 -5.58 14.30
CA ALA A 102 16.45 -4.54 15.09
C ALA A 102 14.95 -4.74 15.27
N PHE A 103 14.31 -5.57 14.42
CA PHE A 103 12.85 -5.70 14.38
C PHE A 103 12.39 -7.14 14.56
N ASP A 104 11.32 -7.31 15.32
CA ASP A 104 10.60 -8.57 15.49
C ASP A 104 9.71 -8.87 14.31
N VAL A 105 9.11 -7.82 13.75
CA VAL A 105 8.17 -7.90 12.65
C VAL A 105 8.46 -6.81 11.63
N ILE A 106 8.50 -7.22 10.35
CA ILE A 106 8.37 -6.32 9.21
C ILE A 106 6.92 -6.39 8.75
N ALA A 107 6.22 -5.27 8.80
CA ALA A 107 4.85 -5.13 8.31
C ALA A 107 4.81 -4.33 7.01
N SER A 108 3.85 -4.59 6.12
CA SER A 108 3.61 -3.75 4.95
C SER A 108 2.20 -3.89 4.41
N ARG A 109 1.45 -2.79 4.33
CA ARG A 109 0.19 -2.72 3.60
C ARG A 109 0.44 -2.08 2.25
N PHE A 110 0.58 -2.90 1.20
CA PHE A 110 0.80 -2.48 -0.19
C PHE A 110 2.15 -1.78 -0.50
N GLY A 111 3.06 -1.60 0.46
CA GLY A 111 4.31 -0.87 0.25
C GLY A 111 5.38 -1.67 -0.49
N VAL A 112 5.56 -2.95 -0.16
CA VAL A 112 6.63 -3.81 -0.71
C VAL A 112 6.53 -4.08 -2.21
N MET A 113 5.41 -3.79 -2.85
CA MET A 113 5.19 -3.96 -4.29
C MET A 113 5.93 -2.90 -5.15
N PHE A 114 6.43 -1.83 -4.53
CA PHE A 114 7.00 -0.70 -5.25
C PHE A 114 8.54 -0.68 -5.29
N PHE A 115 9.19 -1.73 -4.85
CA PHE A 115 10.64 -1.84 -4.94
C PHE A 115 11.13 -2.04 -6.37
N GLU A 116 12.12 -1.25 -6.80
CA GLU A 116 12.79 -1.42 -8.11
C GLU A 116 13.59 -2.74 -8.18
N GLN A 117 14.17 -3.15 -7.07
CA GLN A 117 14.97 -4.37 -6.91
C GLN A 117 14.39 -5.17 -5.72
N PRO A 118 13.29 -5.90 -5.93
CA PRO A 118 12.56 -6.51 -4.83
C PRO A 118 13.37 -7.56 -4.05
N GLU A 119 14.25 -8.34 -4.72
CA GLU A 119 15.13 -9.31 -4.06
C GLU A 119 16.11 -8.62 -3.10
N ARG A 120 16.74 -7.53 -3.57
CA ARG A 120 17.67 -6.74 -2.76
C ARG A 120 16.98 -6.04 -1.60
N ALA A 121 15.83 -5.44 -1.86
CA ALA A 121 15.03 -4.79 -0.83
C ALA A 121 14.57 -5.78 0.23
N SER A 122 14.09 -6.95 -0.20
CA SER A 122 13.66 -8.02 0.70
C SER A 122 14.83 -8.56 1.54
N ALA A 123 16.04 -8.68 0.96
CA ALA A 123 17.24 -9.07 1.70
C ALA A 123 17.66 -8.00 2.75
N ASN A 124 17.52 -6.71 2.41
CA ASN A 124 17.77 -5.62 3.36
C ASN A 124 16.79 -5.68 4.55
N LEU A 125 15.50 -5.89 4.29
CA LEU A 125 14.49 -6.07 5.33
C LEU A 125 14.74 -7.34 6.15
N ARG A 126 15.18 -8.43 5.52
CA ARG A 126 15.55 -9.68 6.20
C ARG A 126 16.72 -9.46 7.16
N ALA A 127 17.74 -8.70 6.75
CA ALA A 127 18.89 -8.37 7.61
C ALA A 127 18.49 -7.50 8.82
N ALA A 128 17.49 -6.63 8.66
CA ALA A 128 16.94 -5.82 9.74
C ALA A 128 16.06 -6.62 10.71
N THR A 129 15.64 -7.84 10.32
CA THR A 129 14.78 -8.71 11.12
C THR A 129 15.63 -9.60 12.02
N ARG A 130 15.29 -9.71 13.30
CA ARG A 130 15.96 -10.64 14.22
C ARG A 130 15.77 -12.10 13.79
N GLY A 131 16.62 -13.00 14.26
CA GLY A 131 16.42 -14.44 14.07
C GLY A 131 15.07 -14.91 14.63
N GLY A 132 14.26 -15.56 13.81
CA GLY A 132 12.90 -15.95 14.14
C GLY A 132 11.86 -14.82 14.12
N GLY A 133 12.24 -13.61 13.75
CA GLY A 133 11.29 -12.53 13.47
C GLY A 133 10.51 -12.81 12.18
N THR A 134 9.50 -12.01 11.88
CA THR A 134 8.56 -12.34 10.78
C THR A 134 8.33 -11.18 9.82
N LEU A 135 8.02 -11.52 8.56
CA LEU A 135 7.40 -10.62 7.58
C LEU A 135 5.89 -10.89 7.57
N ARG A 136 5.10 -9.81 7.61
CA ARG A 136 3.65 -9.81 7.38
C ARG A 136 3.33 -8.72 6.40
N ALA A 137 2.79 -9.08 5.22
CA ALA A 137 2.43 -8.07 4.23
C ALA A 137 1.11 -8.43 3.54
N VAL A 138 0.39 -7.39 3.13
CA VAL A 138 -0.76 -7.52 2.23
C VAL A 138 -0.38 -6.91 0.89
N VAL A 139 -0.55 -7.68 -0.19
CA VAL A 139 -0.27 -7.26 -1.57
C VAL A 139 -1.43 -7.65 -2.48
N TRP A 140 -1.60 -6.93 -3.60
CA TRP A 140 -2.68 -7.22 -4.54
C TRP A 140 -2.45 -8.54 -5.27
N ARG A 141 -3.53 -9.29 -5.48
CA ARG A 141 -3.64 -10.36 -6.48
C ARG A 141 -3.80 -9.75 -7.87
N ARG A 142 -4.17 -10.56 -8.85
CA ARG A 142 -4.25 -10.12 -10.26
C ARG A 142 -5.30 -9.00 -10.44
N PRO A 143 -5.07 -8.06 -11.37
CA PRO A 143 -6.00 -6.95 -11.62
C PRO A 143 -7.40 -7.42 -12.02
N GLU A 144 -7.53 -8.59 -12.67
CA GLU A 144 -8.82 -9.17 -13.06
C GLU A 144 -9.66 -9.60 -11.87
N GLU A 145 -9.02 -9.87 -10.73
CA GLU A 145 -9.67 -10.27 -9.48
C GLU A 145 -10.17 -9.08 -8.64
N THR A 146 -9.76 -7.85 -9.00
CA THR A 146 -10.25 -6.61 -8.38
C THR A 146 -10.69 -5.61 -9.45
N PRO A 147 -11.85 -5.83 -10.11
CA PRO A 147 -12.31 -4.99 -11.21
C PRO A 147 -12.48 -3.51 -10.87
N PHE A 148 -12.70 -3.18 -9.60
CA PHE A 148 -12.74 -1.79 -9.11
C PHE A 148 -11.45 -1.03 -9.44
N MET A 149 -10.29 -1.67 -9.25
CA MET A 149 -8.98 -1.03 -9.44
C MET A 149 -8.62 -0.79 -10.91
N THR A 150 -9.36 -1.38 -11.84
CA THR A 150 -9.13 -1.22 -13.29
C THR A 150 -10.26 -0.47 -13.99
N ALA A 151 -11.37 -0.20 -13.30
CA ALA A 151 -12.57 0.37 -13.90
C ALA A 151 -12.32 1.74 -14.56
N ALA A 152 -11.58 2.62 -13.88
CA ALA A 152 -11.28 3.95 -14.42
C ALA A 152 -10.44 3.88 -15.71
N GLU A 153 -9.42 3.03 -15.75
CA GLU A 153 -8.54 2.86 -16.91
C GLU A 153 -9.31 2.31 -18.11
N GLN A 154 -10.14 1.29 -17.87
CA GLN A 154 -10.98 0.69 -18.92
C GLN A 154 -11.98 1.70 -19.48
N ALA A 155 -12.59 2.52 -18.63
CA ALA A 155 -13.54 3.53 -19.05
C ALA A 155 -12.88 4.73 -19.75
N ALA A 156 -11.63 5.05 -19.43
CA ALA A 156 -10.88 6.15 -20.04
C ALA A 156 -10.19 5.74 -21.35
N ASP A 157 -10.31 4.49 -21.79
CA ASP A 157 -9.75 4.03 -23.07
C ASP A 157 -10.30 4.86 -24.23
N GLY A 158 -9.40 5.30 -25.11
CA GLY A 158 -9.72 6.22 -26.20
C GLY A 158 -9.90 7.70 -25.81
N LEU A 159 -9.93 8.04 -24.52
CA LEU A 159 -9.96 9.43 -24.03
C LEU A 159 -8.60 9.93 -23.57
N LEU A 160 -7.84 9.07 -22.93
CA LEU A 160 -6.52 9.36 -22.39
C LEU A 160 -5.50 8.35 -22.92
N THR A 161 -4.29 8.82 -23.18
CA THR A 161 -3.16 7.93 -23.45
C THR A 161 -2.57 7.53 -22.08
N LEU A 162 -2.89 6.32 -21.63
CA LEU A 162 -2.37 5.78 -20.39
C LEU A 162 -1.17 4.85 -20.66
N PRO A 163 -0.14 4.84 -19.81
CA PRO A 163 0.92 3.87 -19.93
C PRO A 163 0.38 2.44 -19.75
N PRO A 164 0.90 1.46 -20.47
CA PRO A 164 0.46 0.08 -20.32
C PRO A 164 0.72 -0.39 -18.88
N ARG A 165 -0.23 -1.13 -18.32
CA ARG A 165 -0.08 -1.73 -17.00
C ARG A 165 1.04 -2.77 -17.04
N SER A 166 2.02 -2.62 -16.17
CA SER A 166 3.10 -3.60 -16.01
C SER A 166 2.92 -4.39 -14.71
N THR A 167 3.14 -5.70 -14.81
CA THR A 167 3.24 -6.62 -13.67
C THR A 167 4.69 -7.01 -13.36
N GLN A 168 5.65 -6.50 -14.16
CA GLN A 168 7.06 -6.87 -14.04
C GLN A 168 7.95 -5.80 -13.40
N GLY A 169 7.45 -4.58 -13.22
CA GLY A 169 8.14 -3.47 -12.57
C GLY A 169 7.47 -3.04 -11.27
N PRO A 170 8.02 -2.03 -10.57
CA PRO A 170 7.40 -1.46 -9.38
C PRO A 170 5.98 -0.98 -9.66
N GLY A 171 5.01 -1.40 -8.85
CA GLY A 171 3.63 -1.00 -9.05
C GLY A 171 2.62 -1.86 -8.29
N GLN A 172 1.38 -1.43 -8.37
CA GLN A 172 0.27 -2.01 -7.62
C GLN A 172 0.15 -3.55 -7.76
N PHE A 173 0.45 -4.11 -8.93
CA PHE A 173 0.30 -5.54 -9.20
C PHE A 173 1.63 -6.27 -9.41
N ALA A 174 2.75 -5.67 -8.98
CA ALA A 174 4.08 -6.26 -9.14
C ALA A 174 4.21 -7.63 -8.41
N PHE A 175 3.45 -7.82 -7.36
CA PHE A 175 3.41 -9.04 -6.53
C PHE A 175 2.12 -9.86 -6.72
N ALA A 176 1.42 -9.68 -7.84
CA ALA A 176 0.20 -10.43 -8.14
C ALA A 176 0.47 -11.93 -8.38
N ASP A 177 1.64 -12.27 -8.95
CA ASP A 177 2.04 -13.66 -9.18
C ASP A 177 2.63 -14.27 -7.90
N ARG A 178 1.98 -15.33 -7.39
CA ARG A 178 2.39 -16.05 -6.19
C ARG A 178 3.81 -16.64 -6.28
N GLY A 179 4.15 -17.21 -7.44
CA GLY A 179 5.45 -17.83 -7.66
C GLY A 179 6.57 -16.81 -7.56
N ARG A 180 6.40 -15.66 -8.24
CA ARG A 180 7.34 -14.54 -8.17
C ARG A 180 7.59 -14.05 -6.74
N VAL A 181 6.55 -13.91 -5.93
CA VAL A 181 6.73 -13.46 -4.54
C VAL A 181 7.53 -14.48 -3.73
N LEU A 182 7.23 -15.77 -3.88
CA LEU A 182 8.00 -16.83 -3.21
C LEU A 182 9.47 -16.85 -3.66
N ASP A 183 9.74 -16.65 -4.94
CA ASP A 183 11.10 -16.60 -5.48
C ASP A 183 11.88 -15.39 -4.91
N VAL A 184 11.26 -14.22 -4.84
CA VAL A 184 11.85 -13.00 -4.24
C VAL A 184 12.20 -13.24 -2.77
N LEU A 185 11.28 -13.83 -2.00
CA LEU A 185 11.50 -14.08 -0.58
C LEU A 185 12.59 -15.13 -0.35
N ALA A 186 12.57 -16.22 -1.13
CA ALA A 186 13.60 -17.26 -1.04
C ALA A 186 14.99 -16.74 -1.42
N ALA A 187 15.11 -15.97 -2.50
CA ALA A 187 16.37 -15.32 -2.92
C ALA A 187 16.90 -14.34 -1.87
N ALA A 188 16.02 -13.73 -1.07
CA ALA A 188 16.36 -12.81 0.00
C ALA A 188 16.70 -13.51 1.34
N GLY A 189 16.60 -14.84 1.42
CA GLY A 189 16.94 -15.62 2.62
C GLY A 189 15.82 -15.73 3.67
N TRP A 190 14.56 -15.44 3.29
CA TRP A 190 13.40 -15.71 4.13
C TRP A 190 13.06 -17.21 4.08
N SER A 191 12.65 -17.76 5.21
CA SER A 191 12.17 -19.15 5.36
C SER A 191 10.65 -19.19 5.57
N ASP A 192 10.06 -20.36 5.42
CA ASP A 192 8.64 -20.64 5.66
C ASP A 192 7.69 -19.64 4.98
N ALA A 193 8.09 -19.18 3.77
CA ALA A 193 7.32 -18.21 3.03
C ALA A 193 6.00 -18.80 2.53
N SER A 194 4.90 -18.11 2.82
CA SER A 194 3.55 -18.49 2.39
C SER A 194 2.73 -17.31 1.93
N LEU A 195 1.82 -17.56 0.99
CA LEU A 195 0.82 -16.61 0.51
C LEU A 195 -0.56 -17.26 0.63
N THR A 196 -1.42 -16.63 1.43
CA THR A 196 -2.83 -17.00 1.57
C THR A 196 -3.69 -16.02 0.79
N ALA A 197 -4.56 -16.55 -0.07
CA ALA A 197 -5.52 -15.72 -0.79
C ALA A 197 -6.58 -15.22 0.19
N VAL A 198 -6.80 -13.91 0.21
CA VAL A 198 -7.82 -13.26 1.02
C VAL A 198 -8.62 -12.28 0.18
N ASP A 199 -9.91 -12.26 0.39
CA ASP A 199 -10.85 -11.33 -0.22
C ASP A 199 -11.36 -10.41 0.89
N VAL A 200 -11.07 -9.11 0.78
CA VAL A 200 -11.36 -8.13 1.83
C VAL A 200 -12.38 -7.12 1.33
N ASP A 201 -13.47 -6.95 2.06
CA ASP A 201 -14.48 -5.95 1.73
C ASP A 201 -13.95 -4.55 2.02
N CYS A 202 -14.02 -3.70 1.01
CA CYS A 202 -13.58 -2.32 1.06
C CYS A 202 -14.77 -1.39 0.78
N ALA A 203 -14.84 -0.29 1.51
CA ALA A 203 -15.90 0.71 1.32
C ALA A 203 -15.38 2.12 1.60
N PHE A 204 -15.97 3.11 0.90
CA PHE A 204 -15.73 4.52 1.17
C PHE A 204 -16.96 5.35 0.77
N PRO A 205 -17.12 6.61 1.24
CA PRO A 205 -18.26 7.45 0.91
C PRO A 205 -18.41 7.68 -0.60
N ALA A 206 -19.61 7.46 -1.16
CA ALA A 206 -19.87 7.67 -2.58
C ALA A 206 -19.66 9.12 -3.02
N ALA A 207 -19.75 10.08 -2.09
CA ALA A 207 -19.44 11.48 -2.32
C ALA A 207 -17.97 11.74 -2.70
N ASP A 208 -17.06 10.84 -2.32
CA ASP A 208 -15.63 10.96 -2.57
C ASP A 208 -15.21 10.33 -3.92
N LEU A 209 -16.13 9.67 -4.65
CA LEU A 209 -15.81 8.92 -5.87
C LEU A 209 -15.16 9.79 -6.95
N ASP A 210 -15.73 10.98 -7.23
CA ASP A 210 -15.21 11.87 -8.25
C ASP A 210 -13.80 12.36 -7.91
N ALA A 211 -13.56 12.68 -6.63
CA ALA A 211 -12.23 13.06 -6.14
C ALA A 211 -11.25 11.88 -6.24
N TYR A 212 -11.70 10.66 -5.93
CA TYR A 212 -10.91 9.43 -6.09
C TYR A 212 -10.50 9.21 -7.55
N VAL A 213 -11.46 9.21 -8.47
CA VAL A 213 -11.23 8.99 -9.92
C VAL A 213 -10.31 10.07 -10.49
N GLY A 214 -10.53 11.34 -10.13
CA GLY A 214 -9.74 12.47 -10.62
C GLY A 214 -8.33 12.59 -10.02
N THR A 215 -8.00 11.75 -9.03
CA THR A 215 -6.74 11.89 -8.28
C THR A 215 -5.92 10.59 -8.27
N MET A 216 -6.58 9.44 -8.13
CA MET A 216 -5.91 8.16 -7.91
C MET A 216 -5.69 7.35 -9.19
N GLY A 217 -4.75 6.44 -9.13
CA GLY A 217 -4.45 5.52 -10.22
C GLY A 217 -3.84 6.18 -11.47
N PRO A 218 -3.74 5.45 -12.59
CA PRO A 218 -3.20 5.97 -13.86
C PRO A 218 -4.02 7.14 -14.44
N VAL A 219 -5.35 7.08 -14.33
CA VAL A 219 -6.24 8.17 -14.80
C VAL A 219 -5.97 9.46 -14.02
N GLY A 220 -6.01 9.41 -12.69
CA GLY A 220 -5.73 10.59 -11.86
C GLY A 220 -4.36 11.19 -12.12
N ARG A 221 -3.34 10.35 -12.30
CA ARG A 221 -1.98 10.83 -12.68
C ARG A 221 -1.97 11.50 -14.05
N ALA A 222 -2.59 10.94 -15.06
CA ALA A 222 -2.65 11.54 -16.38
C ALA A 222 -3.38 12.91 -16.34
N LEU A 223 -4.43 13.00 -15.53
CA LEU A 223 -5.19 14.24 -15.38
C LEU A 223 -4.41 15.40 -14.73
N THR A 224 -3.27 15.15 -14.09
CA THR A 224 -2.45 16.25 -13.53
C THR A 224 -1.92 17.20 -14.60
N GLU A 225 -1.78 16.75 -15.83
CA GLU A 225 -1.29 17.52 -16.99
C GLU A 225 -2.40 18.25 -17.76
N HIS A 226 -3.67 18.10 -17.32
CA HIS A 226 -4.84 18.66 -18.01
C HIS A 226 -5.50 19.80 -17.22
N ASP A 227 -6.20 20.68 -17.95
CA ASP A 227 -7.01 21.75 -17.35
C ASP A 227 -8.25 21.22 -16.61
N GLU A 228 -8.86 22.06 -15.79
CA GLU A 228 -10.04 21.73 -14.97
C GLU A 228 -11.22 21.23 -15.81
N ALA A 229 -11.49 21.84 -16.97
CA ALA A 229 -12.60 21.47 -17.84
C ALA A 229 -12.39 20.07 -18.43
N THR A 230 -11.17 19.73 -18.83
CA THR A 230 -10.81 18.40 -19.32
C THR A 230 -10.89 17.35 -18.21
N ARG A 231 -10.40 17.69 -16.99
CA ARG A 231 -10.52 16.82 -15.81
C ARG A 231 -11.98 16.49 -15.51
N ALA A 232 -12.85 17.52 -15.45
CA ALA A 232 -14.27 17.32 -15.16
C ALA A 232 -14.94 16.42 -16.19
N ARG A 233 -14.69 16.62 -17.50
CA ARG A 233 -15.24 15.79 -18.58
C ARG A 233 -14.79 14.33 -18.48
N VAL A 234 -13.52 14.08 -18.18
CA VAL A 234 -13.01 12.70 -18.04
C VAL A 234 -13.62 12.03 -16.82
N VAL A 235 -13.68 12.71 -15.67
CA VAL A 235 -14.32 12.17 -14.45
C VAL A 235 -15.80 11.85 -14.72
N GLU A 236 -16.55 12.76 -15.38
CA GLU A 236 -17.95 12.54 -15.73
C GLU A 236 -18.11 11.30 -16.65
N HIS A 237 -17.22 11.13 -17.63
CA HIS A 237 -17.24 10.00 -18.55
C HIS A 237 -16.91 8.66 -17.84
N VAL A 238 -15.97 8.67 -16.92
CA VAL A 238 -15.48 7.47 -16.22
C VAL A 238 -16.42 7.04 -15.09
N ARG A 239 -17.10 7.98 -14.45
CA ARG A 239 -17.98 7.72 -13.29
C ARG A 239 -18.97 6.57 -13.46
N PRO A 240 -19.71 6.42 -14.59
CA PRO A 240 -20.64 5.32 -14.77
C PRO A 240 -20.04 3.91 -14.67
N ALA A 241 -18.74 3.75 -14.93
CA ALA A 241 -18.06 2.47 -14.75
C ALA A 241 -18.07 1.98 -13.30
N PHE A 242 -18.32 2.90 -12.36
CA PHE A 242 -18.37 2.62 -10.93
C PHE A 242 -19.81 2.39 -10.41
N ASP A 243 -20.86 2.54 -11.23
CA ASP A 243 -22.25 2.40 -10.78
C ASP A 243 -22.53 1.02 -10.17
N ARG A 244 -21.92 -0.04 -10.71
CA ARG A 244 -22.00 -1.40 -10.17
C ARG A 244 -21.42 -1.58 -8.77
N PHE A 245 -20.60 -0.63 -8.31
CA PHE A 245 -19.98 -0.62 -6.99
C PHE A 245 -20.68 0.33 -6.00
N ARG A 246 -21.70 1.10 -6.47
CA ARG A 246 -22.44 2.03 -5.61
C ARG A 246 -23.57 1.31 -4.88
N HIS A 247 -23.60 1.49 -3.56
CA HIS A 247 -24.60 0.92 -2.67
C HIS A 247 -25.10 2.02 -1.73
N GLY A 248 -26.11 2.76 -2.15
CA GLY A 248 -26.59 3.94 -1.43
C GLY A 248 -25.51 5.03 -1.36
N ASP A 249 -25.13 5.41 -0.16
CA ASP A 249 -24.14 6.46 0.10
C ASP A 249 -22.69 5.96 0.12
N GLU A 250 -22.47 4.70 -0.22
CA GLU A 250 -21.13 4.09 -0.22
C GLU A 250 -20.78 3.49 -1.59
N VAL A 251 -19.49 3.49 -1.89
CA VAL A 251 -18.87 2.66 -2.90
C VAL A 251 -18.27 1.44 -2.20
N ARG A 252 -18.62 0.23 -2.65
CA ARG A 252 -18.17 -1.04 -2.08
C ARG A 252 -17.53 -1.92 -3.14
N PHE A 253 -16.44 -2.58 -2.80
CA PHE A 253 -15.79 -3.57 -3.66
C PHE A 253 -15.01 -4.57 -2.80
N THR A 254 -14.69 -5.71 -3.40
CA THR A 254 -13.81 -6.69 -2.77
C THR A 254 -12.38 -6.51 -3.26
N ALA A 255 -11.44 -6.33 -2.36
CA ALA A 255 -10.01 -6.31 -2.64
C ALA A 255 -9.46 -7.73 -2.60
N ALA A 256 -9.08 -8.26 -3.76
CA ALA A 256 -8.42 -9.56 -3.85
C ALA A 256 -6.92 -9.41 -3.54
N CYS A 257 -6.49 -9.97 -2.40
CA CYS A 257 -5.14 -9.80 -1.89
C CYS A 257 -4.45 -11.14 -1.58
N TRP A 258 -3.13 -11.10 -1.54
CA TRP A 258 -2.32 -12.09 -0.86
C TRP A 258 -1.96 -11.57 0.53
N LEU A 259 -2.23 -12.35 1.55
CA LEU A 259 -1.59 -12.23 2.85
C LEU A 259 -0.28 -12.99 2.80
N VAL A 260 0.84 -12.27 2.88
CA VAL A 260 2.20 -12.80 2.78
C VAL A 260 2.78 -12.96 4.17
N SER A 261 3.34 -14.13 4.43
CA SER A 261 4.03 -14.47 5.68
C SER A 261 5.37 -15.12 5.38
N ALA A 262 6.42 -14.75 6.12
CA ALA A 262 7.71 -15.44 6.10
C ALA A 262 8.43 -15.30 7.43
N VAL A 263 9.45 -16.14 7.66
CA VAL A 263 10.27 -16.16 8.88
C VAL A 263 11.70 -15.74 8.54
N GLY A 264 12.28 -14.90 9.39
CA GLY A 264 13.60 -14.34 9.26
C GLY A 264 14.73 -15.14 9.94
#